data_31f0edd499e8160fd0ca4eef07505c61
#
_entry.id   31f0edd499e8160fd0ca4eef07505c61
#
_cell.length_a   1.000
_cell.length_b   1.000
_cell.length_c   1.000
_cell.angle_alpha   90.00
_cell.angle_beta   90.00
_cell.angle_gamma   90.00
#
_symmetry.space_group_name_H-M   'P 1'
#
loop_
_entity.id
_entity.type
_entity.pdbx_description
1 polymer ?
#
loop_
_entity_poly.entity_id
_entity_poly.type
_entity_poly.pdbx_seq_one_letter_code
_entity_poly.pdbx_strand_id
1 'polypeptide(L)'
;MKRKVVRLSTLFALFSFVGTFSAQEKKKDSIKENSIGEVVIVAFGKQKKEEITGSIQELKPKDISALQNGNVLQGLAGRVAGVQIVGNGQPGSSPSIRMRGIGSINASSEPLIVLDGIPYPGSLNSIPSSDIESLSFLEDASSNALYGSRGANGVIIITTKKGTRKGIHVDFDIKTGINFRATPEYDIITSPAEYYLAYFNRVRVGEKASGKTDAQAYTEAINKMNATLGYNAYNVPFNQLINPDGSFNQNAKLLYQDNWQKLLFRPNLRQEANLSFTANTDKLKAYTSLGYLNDRSYLIGSGFKRLSLRSNLEYALNEKLKFGVN
;
A
#
# COMPACT_ATOMS: atom_id res chain seq x y z
N MET A 1 41.00 12.31 -16.45
CA MET A 1 39.78 12.25 -17.19
C MET A 1 39.52 10.98 -18.01
N LYS A 2 40.48 10.06 -18.22
CA LYS A 2 40.34 8.86 -19.09
C LYS A 2 39.72 7.63 -18.44
N ARG A 3 39.60 7.52 -17.11
CA ARG A 3 39.04 6.34 -16.43
C ARG A 3 37.52 6.31 -16.22
N LYS A 4 36.81 7.41 -16.42
CA LYS A 4 35.35 7.47 -16.28
C LYS A 4 34.58 7.15 -17.56
N VAL A 5 35.22 7.27 -18.73
CA VAL A 5 34.61 7.00 -20.03
C VAL A 5 34.52 5.51 -20.33
N VAL A 6 35.50 4.72 -19.85
CA VAL A 6 35.52 3.25 -20.08
C VAL A 6 34.42 2.50 -19.30
N ARG A 7 33.96 3.04 -18.15
CA ARG A 7 32.87 2.40 -17.37
C ARG A 7 31.47 2.67 -17.91
N LEU A 8 31.32 3.73 -18.70
CA LEU A 8 30.01 4.05 -19.30
C LEU A 8 29.79 3.26 -20.60
N SER A 9 30.86 2.95 -21.34
CA SER A 9 30.78 2.16 -22.58
C SER A 9 30.52 0.67 -22.35
N THR A 10 30.99 0.10 -21.21
CA THR A 10 30.70 -1.29 -20.85
C THR A 10 29.25 -1.48 -20.37
N LEU A 11 28.61 -0.47 -19.78
CA LEU A 11 27.19 -0.56 -19.42
C LEU A 11 26.27 -0.47 -20.64
N PHE A 12 26.67 0.25 -21.68
CA PHE A 12 25.90 0.36 -22.93
C PHE A 12 26.01 -0.88 -23.81
N ALA A 13 27.15 -1.59 -23.77
CA ALA A 13 27.37 -2.83 -24.51
C ALA A 13 26.57 -4.03 -23.95
N LEU A 14 26.24 -4.03 -22.65
CA LEU A 14 25.37 -5.06 -22.06
C LEU A 14 23.88 -4.86 -22.41
N PHE A 15 23.47 -3.64 -22.78
CA PHE A 15 22.07 -3.36 -23.16
C PHE A 15 21.79 -3.63 -24.64
N SER A 16 22.82 -3.73 -25.49
CA SER A 16 22.69 -3.94 -26.94
C SER A 16 22.53 -5.42 -27.35
N PHE A 17 22.62 -6.37 -26.40
CA PHE A 17 22.53 -7.81 -26.71
C PHE A 17 21.12 -8.42 -26.54
N VAL A 18 20.10 -7.59 -26.21
CA VAL A 18 18.70 -8.03 -25.96
C VAL A 18 17.79 -7.87 -27.20
N GLY A 19 18.32 -7.63 -28.35
CA GLY A 19 17.49 -7.32 -29.51
C GLY A 19 17.67 -8.27 -30.68
N THR A 20 17.19 -9.52 -30.62
CA THR A 20 16.62 -10.27 -31.78
C THR A 20 16.06 -11.62 -31.30
N PHE A 21 14.94 -11.61 -30.59
CA PHE A 21 14.07 -12.80 -30.60
C PHE A 21 12.86 -12.49 -31.50
N SER A 22 12.93 -12.97 -32.74
CA SER A 22 11.77 -13.02 -33.62
C SER A 22 10.73 -13.96 -33.03
N ALA A 23 9.63 -13.43 -32.59
CA ALA A 23 8.46 -14.19 -32.18
C ALA A 23 7.83 -14.80 -33.45
N GLN A 24 7.97 -16.12 -33.65
CA GLN A 24 7.11 -16.86 -34.58
C GLN A 24 5.68 -16.85 -34.04
N GLU A 25 4.77 -16.20 -34.73
CA GLU A 25 3.32 -16.34 -34.52
C GLU A 25 2.89 -17.79 -34.74
N LYS A 26 2.58 -18.48 -33.64
CA LYS A 26 1.91 -19.76 -33.70
C LYS A 26 0.42 -19.53 -33.94
N LYS A 27 -0.08 -19.97 -35.12
CA LYS A 27 -1.48 -20.07 -35.46
C LYS A 27 -2.28 -20.63 -34.28
N LYS A 28 -3.24 -19.86 -33.82
CA LYS A 28 -4.22 -20.28 -32.80
C LYS A 28 -5.16 -21.33 -33.41
N ASP A 29 -4.91 -22.59 -33.16
CA ASP A 29 -5.96 -23.60 -33.26
C ASP A 29 -6.93 -23.36 -32.12
N SER A 30 -8.19 -23.12 -32.46
CA SER A 30 -9.29 -22.97 -31.52
C SER A 30 -9.58 -24.30 -30.83
N ILE A 31 -8.85 -24.59 -29.76
CA ILE A 31 -9.25 -25.62 -28.81
C ILE A 31 -10.46 -25.06 -28.07
N LYS A 32 -11.63 -25.71 -28.25
CA LYS A 32 -12.77 -25.50 -27.36
C LYS A 32 -12.29 -25.76 -25.94
N GLU A 33 -12.10 -24.69 -25.17
CA GLU A 33 -12.00 -24.80 -23.73
C GLU A 33 -13.34 -25.35 -23.23
N ASN A 34 -13.36 -26.65 -22.90
CA ASN A 34 -14.35 -27.16 -22.01
C ASN A 34 -14.19 -26.37 -20.70
N SER A 35 -15.16 -25.54 -20.39
CA SER A 35 -15.24 -24.83 -19.10
C SER A 35 -15.34 -25.92 -18.02
N ILE A 36 -14.20 -26.31 -17.47
CA ILE A 36 -14.14 -27.03 -16.20
C ILE A 36 -14.76 -26.06 -15.20
N GLY A 37 -15.93 -26.42 -14.63
CA GLY A 37 -16.65 -25.58 -13.71
C GLY A 37 -15.69 -24.99 -12.66
N GLU A 38 -15.79 -23.69 -12.45
CA GLU A 38 -14.94 -22.93 -11.52
C GLU A 38 -14.98 -23.61 -10.13
N VAL A 39 -13.84 -24.16 -9.70
CA VAL A 39 -13.73 -24.90 -8.43
C VAL A 39 -13.18 -23.96 -7.38
N VAL A 40 -13.96 -23.69 -6.36
CA VAL A 40 -13.57 -22.87 -5.20
C VAL A 40 -13.05 -23.79 -4.09
N ILE A 41 -11.93 -23.40 -3.49
CA ILE A 41 -11.41 -24.10 -2.31
C ILE A 41 -12.17 -23.59 -1.09
N VAL A 42 -12.93 -24.47 -0.44
CA VAL A 42 -13.62 -24.22 0.82
C VAL A 42 -12.98 -25.07 1.92
N ALA A 43 -13.08 -24.64 3.16
CA ALA A 43 -12.46 -25.13 4.41
C ALA A 43 -11.74 -26.48 4.36
N PHE A 44 -12.32 -27.52 3.82
CA PHE A 44 -11.78 -28.89 3.85
C PHE A 44 -11.85 -29.60 2.49
N GLY A 45 -12.09 -28.89 1.38
CA GLY A 45 -12.20 -29.51 0.09
C GLY A 45 -12.33 -28.55 -1.08
N LYS A 46 -12.41 -29.12 -2.28
CA LYS A 46 -12.71 -28.40 -3.50
C LYS A 46 -14.19 -28.61 -3.78
N GLN A 47 -14.98 -27.54 -3.84
CA GLN A 47 -16.37 -27.58 -4.28
C GLN A 47 -16.52 -26.79 -5.57
N LYS A 48 -17.41 -27.23 -6.44
CA LYS A 48 -17.78 -26.45 -7.62
C LYS A 48 -18.53 -25.20 -7.16
N LYS A 49 -18.24 -24.08 -7.77
CA LYS A 49 -18.89 -22.78 -7.45
C LYS A 49 -20.42 -22.87 -7.54
N GLU A 50 -20.95 -23.72 -8.45
CA GLU A 50 -22.37 -23.99 -8.66
C GLU A 50 -23.00 -24.75 -7.49
N GLU A 51 -22.22 -25.47 -6.68
CA GLU A 51 -22.69 -26.26 -5.53
C GLU A 51 -22.73 -25.44 -4.23
N ILE A 52 -22.21 -24.22 -4.28
CA ILE A 52 -22.15 -23.34 -3.12
C ILE A 52 -23.35 -22.40 -3.15
N THR A 53 -24.29 -22.60 -2.23
CA THR A 53 -25.51 -21.80 -2.11
C THR A 53 -25.32 -20.38 -1.58
N GLY A 54 -24.09 -20.02 -1.16
CA GLY A 54 -23.76 -18.71 -0.60
C GLY A 54 -23.15 -17.73 -1.61
N SER A 55 -23.20 -16.43 -1.29
CA SER A 55 -22.51 -15.39 -2.06
C SER A 55 -21.00 -15.51 -1.85
N ILE A 56 -20.28 -15.93 -2.87
CA ILE A 56 -18.82 -15.97 -2.90
C ILE A 56 -18.34 -15.04 -4.00
N GLN A 57 -17.52 -14.06 -3.59
CA GLN A 57 -16.79 -13.24 -4.54
C GLN A 57 -15.36 -13.77 -4.64
N GLU A 58 -14.93 -14.07 -5.85
CA GLU A 58 -13.58 -14.55 -6.15
C GLU A 58 -12.84 -13.54 -7.03
N LEU A 59 -11.63 -13.22 -6.64
CA LEU A 59 -10.70 -12.41 -7.42
C LEU A 59 -9.63 -13.29 -8.02
N LYS A 60 -9.43 -13.15 -9.33
CA LYS A 60 -8.49 -13.94 -10.12
C LYS A 60 -7.08 -13.34 -10.08
N PRO A 61 -6.05 -14.12 -10.46
CA PRO A 61 -4.67 -13.66 -10.45
C PRO A 61 -4.43 -12.36 -11.22
N LYS A 62 -5.15 -12.14 -12.32
CA LYS A 62 -5.04 -10.92 -13.12
C LYS A 62 -5.45 -9.66 -12.34
N ASP A 63 -6.51 -9.76 -11.55
CA ASP A 63 -7.03 -8.64 -10.75
C ASP A 63 -6.08 -8.33 -9.60
N ILE A 64 -5.45 -9.38 -9.04
CA ILE A 64 -4.48 -9.28 -7.94
C ILE A 64 -3.14 -8.77 -8.42
N SER A 65 -2.63 -9.26 -9.54
CA SER A 65 -1.31 -8.86 -10.09
C SER A 65 -1.27 -7.42 -10.60
N ALA A 66 -2.43 -6.87 -10.99
CA ALA A 66 -2.57 -5.47 -11.36
C ALA A 66 -2.42 -4.52 -10.16
N LEU A 67 -2.50 -5.04 -8.93
CA LEU A 67 -2.38 -4.26 -7.71
C LEU A 67 -0.90 -4.06 -7.38
N GLN A 68 -0.42 -2.85 -7.54
CA GLN A 68 0.98 -2.50 -7.23
C GLN A 68 1.19 -2.11 -5.76
N ASN A 69 0.32 -2.56 -4.86
CA ASN A 69 0.41 -2.27 -3.44
C ASN A 69 1.21 -3.34 -2.70
N GLY A 70 1.97 -2.93 -1.70
CA GLY A 70 2.74 -3.85 -0.84
C GLY A 70 1.87 -4.84 -0.07
N ASN A 71 0.60 -4.49 0.18
CA ASN A 71 -0.44 -5.33 0.77
C ASN A 71 -1.56 -5.54 -0.24
N VAL A 72 -1.85 -6.82 -0.54
CA VAL A 72 -2.89 -7.21 -1.50
C VAL A 72 -4.24 -6.62 -1.14
N LEU A 73 -4.61 -6.65 0.14
CA LEU A 73 -5.93 -6.20 0.58
C LEU A 73 -6.12 -4.68 0.42
N GLN A 74 -5.07 -3.89 0.60
CA GLN A 74 -5.17 -2.44 0.33
C GLN A 74 -5.53 -2.14 -1.13
N GLY A 75 -5.00 -2.94 -2.05
CA GLY A 75 -5.32 -2.79 -3.47
C GLY A 75 -6.74 -3.19 -3.83
N LEU A 76 -7.45 -3.89 -2.94
CA LEU A 76 -8.83 -4.35 -3.16
C LEU A 76 -9.88 -3.38 -2.61
N ALA A 77 -9.47 -2.30 -1.95
CA ALA A 77 -10.39 -1.30 -1.44
C ALA A 77 -11.33 -0.78 -2.56
N GLY A 78 -12.65 -0.91 -2.35
CA GLY A 78 -13.68 -0.51 -3.31
C GLY A 78 -13.87 -1.46 -4.50
N ARG A 79 -13.18 -2.62 -4.56
CA ARG A 79 -13.32 -3.59 -5.65
C ARG A 79 -14.17 -4.82 -5.30
N VAL A 80 -14.39 -5.05 -4.02
CA VAL A 80 -15.17 -6.18 -3.51
C VAL A 80 -16.43 -5.63 -2.86
N ALA A 81 -17.60 -6.01 -3.34
CA ALA A 81 -18.87 -5.59 -2.76
C ALA A 81 -18.99 -6.16 -1.33
N GLY A 82 -19.63 -5.44 -0.41
CA GLY A 82 -19.79 -5.89 0.98
C GLY A 82 -18.53 -5.84 1.86
N VAL A 83 -17.36 -5.57 1.29
CA VAL A 83 -16.08 -5.54 2.00
C VAL A 83 -15.54 -4.12 2.09
N GLN A 84 -15.43 -3.60 3.29
CA GLN A 84 -14.81 -2.33 3.59
C GLN A 84 -13.35 -2.55 4.01
N ILE A 85 -12.43 -1.95 3.27
CA ILE A 85 -10.99 -2.01 3.55
C ILE A 85 -10.51 -0.57 3.76
N VAL A 86 -10.04 -0.28 4.97
CA VAL A 86 -9.54 1.04 5.36
C VAL A 86 -8.07 0.91 5.76
N GLY A 87 -7.22 1.54 5.00
CA GLY A 87 -5.77 1.61 5.27
C GLY A 87 -5.28 3.05 5.30
N ASN A 88 -4.17 3.29 5.98
CA ASN A 88 -3.54 4.60 6.05
C ASN A 88 -2.56 4.88 4.89
N GLY A 89 -2.44 3.96 3.93
CA GLY A 89 -1.56 4.10 2.77
C GLY A 89 -0.06 4.01 3.07
N GLN A 90 0.34 3.79 4.33
CA GLN A 90 1.75 3.65 4.67
C GLN A 90 2.27 2.25 4.32
N PRO A 91 3.49 2.14 3.77
CA PRO A 91 4.12 0.87 3.52
C PRO A 91 4.21 0.01 4.79
N GLY A 92 3.82 -1.26 4.68
CA GLY A 92 3.84 -2.22 5.78
C GLY A 92 2.70 -2.09 6.80
N SER A 93 1.80 -1.11 6.65
CA SER A 93 0.62 -1.03 7.51
C SER A 93 -0.40 -2.10 7.16
N SER A 94 -1.05 -2.65 8.17
CA SER A 94 -2.18 -3.57 7.99
C SER A 94 -3.48 -2.76 7.87
N PRO A 95 -4.26 -2.93 6.79
CA PRO A 95 -5.56 -2.31 6.69
C PRO A 95 -6.54 -2.96 7.66
N SER A 96 -7.48 -2.18 8.18
CA SER A 96 -8.67 -2.71 8.86
C SER A 96 -9.67 -3.21 7.82
N ILE A 97 -10.17 -4.41 8.02
CA ILE A 97 -11.09 -5.07 7.09
C ILE A 97 -12.39 -5.34 7.82
N ARG A 98 -13.50 -5.01 7.19
CA ARG A 98 -14.84 -5.30 7.69
C ARG A 98 -15.70 -5.86 6.59
N MET A 99 -16.42 -6.92 6.89
CA MET A 99 -17.36 -7.54 5.98
C MET A 99 -18.78 -7.32 6.53
N ARG A 100 -19.68 -6.76 5.69
CA ARG A 100 -21.08 -6.43 6.06
C ARG A 100 -21.23 -5.52 7.29
N GLY A 101 -20.22 -4.70 7.59
CA GLY A 101 -20.27 -3.69 8.67
C GLY A 101 -19.66 -4.15 10.00
N ILE A 102 -20.13 -3.56 11.10
CA ILE A 102 -19.62 -3.81 12.45
C ILE A 102 -20.45 -4.95 13.06
N GLY A 103 -19.82 -6.12 13.28
CA GLY A 103 -20.47 -7.29 13.83
C GLY A 103 -20.58 -7.29 15.36
N SER A 104 -19.73 -6.55 16.06
CA SER A 104 -19.68 -6.50 17.52
C SER A 104 -19.20 -5.14 18.04
N ILE A 105 -19.75 -4.71 19.17
CA ILE A 105 -19.33 -3.49 19.87
C ILE A 105 -18.10 -3.79 20.76
N ASN A 106 -18.04 -4.96 21.35
CA ASN A 106 -17.03 -5.32 22.37
C ASN A 106 -15.99 -6.35 21.90
N ALA A 107 -16.18 -6.96 20.73
CA ALA A 107 -15.26 -7.92 20.14
C ALA A 107 -14.71 -7.44 18.81
N SER A 108 -13.65 -8.10 18.29
CA SER A 108 -13.12 -7.83 16.98
C SER A 108 -14.20 -8.01 15.91
N SER A 109 -14.26 -7.06 14.95
CA SER A 109 -15.09 -7.12 13.75
C SER A 109 -14.27 -7.53 12.51
N GLU A 110 -13.05 -8.00 12.69
CA GLU A 110 -12.20 -8.45 11.59
C GLU A 110 -12.60 -9.85 11.11
N PRO A 111 -12.59 -10.10 9.80
CA PRO A 111 -12.87 -11.42 9.25
C PRO A 111 -11.76 -12.42 9.58
N LEU A 112 -12.11 -13.70 9.58
CA LEU A 112 -11.13 -14.77 9.68
C LEU A 112 -10.34 -14.87 8.36
N ILE A 113 -9.03 -14.89 8.46
CA ILE A 113 -8.14 -15.14 7.33
C ILE A 113 -7.75 -16.61 7.32
N VAL A 114 -7.90 -17.24 6.17
CA VAL A 114 -7.53 -18.64 5.93
C VAL A 114 -6.54 -18.69 4.77
N LEU A 115 -5.35 -19.21 5.02
CA LEU A 115 -4.29 -19.37 4.03
C LEU A 115 -4.12 -20.85 3.69
N ASP A 116 -4.35 -21.22 2.44
CA ASP A 116 -4.29 -22.60 1.93
C ASP A 116 -5.07 -23.61 2.78
N GLY A 117 -6.21 -23.18 3.36
CA GLY A 117 -7.08 -24.00 4.18
C GLY A 117 -6.81 -23.97 5.70
N ILE A 118 -5.78 -23.25 6.14
CA ILE A 118 -5.40 -23.14 7.56
C ILE A 118 -5.67 -21.71 8.05
N PRO A 119 -6.31 -21.52 9.23
CA PRO A 119 -6.46 -20.21 9.85
C PRO A 119 -5.10 -19.53 10.05
N TYR A 120 -4.96 -18.31 9.50
CA TYR A 120 -3.71 -17.58 9.48
C TYR A 120 -3.76 -16.37 10.44
N PRO A 121 -3.06 -16.42 11.57
CA PRO A 121 -3.03 -15.30 12.52
C PRO A 121 -1.95 -14.26 12.22
N GLY A 122 -1.16 -14.47 11.16
CA GLY A 122 -0.04 -13.60 10.81
C GLY A 122 -0.46 -12.34 10.03
N SER A 123 0.51 -11.44 9.84
CA SER A 123 0.29 -10.25 9.05
C SER A 123 0.20 -10.57 7.55
N LEU A 124 -0.81 -10.05 6.89
CA LEU A 124 -0.98 -10.18 5.43
C LEU A 124 0.12 -9.47 4.63
N ASN A 125 0.86 -8.58 5.27
CA ASN A 125 2.03 -7.95 4.65
C ASN A 125 3.18 -8.94 4.39
N SER A 126 3.18 -10.10 5.06
CA SER A 126 4.18 -11.15 4.84
C SER A 126 3.93 -11.97 3.58
N ILE A 127 2.73 -11.90 2.99
CA ILE A 127 2.35 -12.68 1.81
C ILE A 127 2.52 -11.81 0.56
N PRO A 128 3.47 -12.16 -0.35
CA PRO A 128 3.59 -11.48 -1.63
C PRO A 128 2.34 -11.64 -2.50
N SER A 129 1.90 -10.58 -3.13
CA SER A 129 0.78 -10.64 -4.10
C SER A 129 1.09 -11.56 -5.28
N SER A 130 2.37 -11.66 -5.64
CA SER A 130 2.86 -12.56 -6.70
C SER A 130 2.64 -14.05 -6.42
N ASP A 131 2.54 -14.44 -5.13
CA ASP A 131 2.36 -15.83 -4.71
C ASP A 131 0.90 -16.24 -4.59
N ILE A 132 -0.04 -15.30 -4.72
CA ILE A 132 -1.46 -15.56 -4.58
C ILE A 132 -2.04 -16.03 -5.91
N GLU A 133 -2.78 -17.13 -5.86
CA GLU A 133 -3.57 -17.68 -6.98
C GLU A 133 -4.97 -17.10 -6.99
N SER A 134 -5.65 -17.08 -5.82
CA SER A 134 -7.00 -16.52 -5.73
C SER A 134 -7.30 -15.99 -4.33
N LEU A 135 -8.26 -15.07 -4.26
CA LEU A 135 -8.84 -14.54 -3.04
C LEU A 135 -10.35 -14.77 -3.11
N SER A 136 -10.88 -15.47 -2.12
CA SER A 136 -12.33 -15.72 -2.02
C SER A 136 -12.87 -15.09 -0.73
N PHE A 137 -13.97 -14.37 -0.87
CA PHE A 137 -14.66 -13.69 0.23
C PHE A 137 -15.95 -14.42 0.52
N LEU A 138 -16.04 -15.06 1.69
CA LEU A 138 -17.23 -15.74 2.17
C LEU A 138 -17.98 -14.78 3.10
N GLU A 139 -19.09 -14.26 2.62
CA GLU A 139 -19.87 -13.27 3.35
C GLU A 139 -21.07 -13.89 4.07
N ASP A 140 -21.60 -15.00 3.56
CA ASP A 140 -22.82 -15.58 4.07
C ASP A 140 -22.58 -16.54 5.24
N ALA A 141 -23.54 -16.56 6.17
CA ALA A 141 -23.48 -17.43 7.35
C ALA A 141 -23.41 -18.93 7.00
N SER A 142 -24.04 -19.37 5.90
CA SER A 142 -23.97 -20.75 5.41
C SER A 142 -22.55 -21.13 4.98
N SER A 143 -21.86 -20.25 4.26
CA SER A 143 -20.48 -20.47 3.84
C SER A 143 -19.49 -20.37 5.02
N ASN A 144 -19.80 -19.55 6.02
CA ASN A 144 -18.98 -19.34 7.20
C ASN A 144 -19.14 -20.44 8.27
N ALA A 145 -20.25 -21.19 8.23
CA ALA A 145 -20.57 -22.24 9.21
C ALA A 145 -19.46 -23.29 9.36
N LEU A 146 -18.70 -23.54 8.28
CA LEU A 146 -17.54 -24.46 8.31
C LEU A 146 -16.41 -24.01 9.22
N TYR A 147 -16.34 -22.70 9.56
CA TYR A 147 -15.30 -22.10 10.40
C TYR A 147 -15.78 -21.80 11.82
N GLY A 148 -17.04 -22.17 12.14
CA GLY A 148 -17.66 -21.98 13.45
C GLY A 148 -17.75 -20.51 13.85
N SER A 149 -17.68 -20.24 15.15
CA SER A 149 -17.75 -18.87 15.70
C SER A 149 -16.70 -17.90 15.16
N ARG A 150 -15.55 -18.41 14.75
CA ARG A 150 -14.47 -17.60 14.18
C ARG A 150 -14.82 -17.01 12.80
N GLY A 151 -15.76 -17.62 12.08
CA GLY A 151 -16.26 -17.15 10.80
C GLY A 151 -17.40 -16.12 10.90
N ALA A 152 -17.85 -15.74 12.12
CA ALA A 152 -19.00 -14.88 12.32
C ALA A 152 -18.90 -13.50 11.61
N ASN A 153 -17.70 -12.95 11.49
CA ASN A 153 -17.43 -11.68 10.81
C ASN A 153 -17.08 -11.84 9.32
N GLY A 154 -17.32 -13.05 8.75
CA GLY A 154 -16.90 -13.41 7.41
C GLY A 154 -15.53 -14.11 7.38
N VAL A 155 -15.22 -14.69 6.22
CA VAL A 155 -13.97 -15.42 6.00
C VAL A 155 -13.33 -14.97 4.69
N ILE A 156 -12.03 -14.70 4.74
CA ILE A 156 -11.21 -14.41 3.55
C ILE A 156 -10.30 -15.61 3.33
N ILE A 157 -10.50 -16.32 2.23
CA ILE A 157 -9.66 -17.45 1.84
C ILE A 157 -8.61 -16.96 0.86
N ILE A 158 -7.35 -17.18 1.20
CA ILE A 158 -6.20 -16.90 0.36
C ILE A 158 -5.66 -18.24 -0.13
N THR A 159 -5.73 -18.45 -1.43
CA THR A 159 -5.12 -19.62 -2.07
C THR A 159 -3.82 -19.18 -2.74
N THR A 160 -2.74 -19.89 -2.47
CA THR A 160 -1.45 -19.58 -3.06
C THR A 160 -1.16 -20.46 -4.28
N LYS A 161 -0.27 -19.97 -5.13
CA LYS A 161 0.15 -20.66 -6.35
C LYS A 161 0.72 -22.04 -6.05
N LYS A 162 0.32 -23.01 -6.85
CA LYS A 162 0.80 -24.40 -6.84
C LYS A 162 1.36 -24.72 -8.20
N GLY A 163 2.16 -25.75 -8.30
CA GLY A 163 2.72 -26.24 -9.57
C GLY A 163 1.66 -26.82 -10.51
N THR A 164 0.73 -26.01 -11.00
CA THR A 164 -0.37 -26.49 -11.87
C THR A 164 -0.03 -26.44 -13.36
N ARG A 165 0.88 -25.56 -13.77
CA ARG A 165 1.29 -25.36 -15.16
C ARG A 165 2.25 -26.47 -15.61
N LYS A 166 1.87 -27.25 -16.63
CA LYS A 166 2.66 -28.37 -17.16
C LYS A 166 4.06 -27.94 -17.59
N GLY A 167 5.06 -28.78 -17.28
CA GLY A 167 6.46 -28.53 -17.60
C GLY A 167 7.18 -27.76 -16.50
N ILE A 168 8.34 -27.22 -16.85
CA ILE A 168 9.18 -26.40 -15.97
C ILE A 168 9.14 -24.98 -16.46
N HIS A 169 8.84 -24.03 -15.55
CA HIS A 169 8.78 -22.61 -15.85
C HIS A 169 9.54 -21.82 -14.78
N VAL A 170 10.24 -20.80 -15.23
CA VAL A 170 10.87 -19.80 -14.38
C VAL A 170 10.31 -18.45 -14.77
N ASP A 171 9.69 -17.79 -13.82
CA ASP A 171 9.11 -16.47 -14.02
C ASP A 171 9.88 -15.46 -13.15
N PHE A 172 10.27 -14.34 -13.76
CA PHE A 172 10.96 -13.26 -13.08
C PHE A 172 10.20 -11.96 -13.32
N ASP A 173 9.83 -11.29 -12.23
CA ASP A 173 9.05 -10.05 -12.26
C ASP A 173 9.78 -8.97 -11.46
N ILE A 174 9.96 -7.81 -12.06
CA ILE A 174 10.49 -6.61 -11.40
C ILE A 174 9.48 -5.48 -11.53
N LYS A 175 9.13 -4.85 -10.41
CA LYS A 175 8.29 -3.67 -10.36
C LYS A 175 9.05 -2.53 -9.68
N THR A 176 9.04 -1.37 -10.31
CA THR A 176 9.61 -0.15 -9.77
C THR A 176 8.56 0.96 -9.80
N GLY A 177 8.46 1.71 -8.73
CA GLY A 177 7.51 2.82 -8.61
C GLY A 177 8.07 3.94 -7.74
N ILE A 178 7.35 5.04 -7.68
CA ILE A 178 7.66 6.19 -6.84
C ILE A 178 6.48 6.45 -5.92
N ASN A 179 6.74 6.48 -4.62
CA ASN A 179 5.79 6.90 -3.61
C ASN A 179 5.92 8.41 -3.42
N PHE A 180 4.83 9.13 -3.62
CA PHE A 180 4.76 10.56 -3.38
C PHE A 180 3.40 10.94 -2.81
N ARG A 181 3.33 12.10 -2.18
CA ARG A 181 2.06 12.63 -1.67
C ARG A 181 1.24 13.14 -2.86
N ALA A 182 0.15 12.44 -3.18
CA ALA A 182 -0.72 12.78 -4.31
C ALA A 182 -1.84 13.78 -3.95
N THR A 183 -2.15 13.92 -2.65
CA THR A 183 -3.17 14.87 -2.19
C THR A 183 -2.63 16.29 -2.32
N PRO A 184 -3.27 17.17 -3.07
CA PRO A 184 -2.86 18.56 -3.17
C PRO A 184 -2.93 19.23 -1.81
N GLU A 185 -2.03 20.16 -1.57
CA GLU A 185 -2.09 21.01 -0.39
C GLU A 185 -3.05 22.16 -0.66
N TYR A 186 -3.78 22.57 0.36
CA TYR A 186 -4.49 23.84 0.32
C TYR A 186 -3.48 24.97 0.30
N ASP A 187 -3.88 26.13 -0.22
CA ASP A 187 -3.09 27.34 -0.12
C ASP A 187 -2.88 27.67 1.37
N ILE A 188 -1.65 27.58 1.80
CA ILE A 188 -1.23 27.89 3.15
C ILE A 188 -0.26 29.06 3.13
N ILE A 189 -0.31 29.87 4.18
CA ILE A 189 0.65 30.94 4.38
C ILE A 189 2.04 30.30 4.59
N THR A 190 2.92 30.49 3.63
CA THR A 190 4.30 29.97 3.70
C THR A 190 5.32 31.03 4.13
N SER A 191 4.95 32.31 4.04
CA SER A 191 5.79 33.42 4.45
C SER A 191 5.60 33.71 5.94
N PRO A 192 6.66 33.72 6.77
CA PRO A 192 6.58 34.14 8.17
C PRO A 192 6.04 35.57 8.32
N ALA A 193 6.40 36.48 7.42
CA ALA A 193 5.89 37.87 7.44
C ALA A 193 4.37 37.91 7.28
N GLU A 194 3.82 37.18 6.28
CA GLU A 194 2.38 37.08 6.06
C GLU A 194 1.67 36.44 7.24
N TYR A 195 2.28 35.44 7.86
CA TYR A 195 1.73 34.77 9.05
C TYR A 195 1.63 35.74 10.23
N TYR A 196 2.70 36.49 10.52
CA TYR A 196 2.70 37.50 11.59
C TYR A 196 1.68 38.63 11.32
N LEU A 197 1.61 39.12 10.08
CA LEU A 197 0.62 40.12 9.69
C LEU A 197 -0.83 39.59 9.84
N ALA A 198 -1.09 38.38 9.38
CA ALA A 198 -2.42 37.76 9.49
C ALA A 198 -2.83 37.62 10.98
N TYR A 199 -1.90 37.14 11.82
CA TYR A 199 -2.15 37.01 13.25
C TYR A 199 -2.40 38.36 13.91
N PHE A 200 -1.53 39.35 13.66
CA PHE A 200 -1.63 40.71 14.16
C PHE A 200 -2.96 41.34 13.76
N ASN A 201 -3.31 41.31 12.49
CA ASN A 201 -4.57 41.91 11.99
C ASN A 201 -5.80 41.24 12.59
N ARG A 202 -5.81 39.93 12.75
CA ARG A 202 -6.89 39.21 13.43
C ARG A 202 -7.09 39.72 14.85
N VAL A 203 -6.01 39.88 15.60
CA VAL A 203 -6.09 40.35 16.99
C VAL A 203 -6.50 41.82 17.05
N ARG A 204 -5.86 42.68 16.21
CA ARG A 204 -6.15 44.11 16.15
C ARG A 204 -7.62 44.38 15.83
N VAL A 205 -8.19 43.69 14.86
CA VAL A 205 -9.60 43.81 14.50
C VAL A 205 -10.52 43.41 15.67
N GLY A 206 -10.20 42.28 16.34
CA GLY A 206 -10.96 41.85 17.50
C GLY A 206 -10.92 42.83 18.66
N GLU A 207 -9.75 43.43 18.94
CA GLU A 207 -9.60 44.45 20.00
C GLU A 207 -10.34 45.77 19.67
N LYS A 208 -10.35 46.16 18.41
CA LYS A 208 -11.16 47.31 17.94
C LYS A 208 -12.66 47.03 18.09
N ALA A 209 -13.11 45.84 17.74
CA ALA A 209 -14.50 45.45 17.90
C ALA A 209 -14.96 45.44 19.37
N SER A 210 -14.03 45.26 20.31
CA SER A 210 -14.28 45.36 21.76
C SER A 210 -14.22 46.80 22.30
N GLY A 211 -14.12 47.83 21.45
CA GLY A 211 -14.19 49.25 21.82
C GLY A 211 -12.85 49.88 22.14
N LYS A 212 -11.71 49.24 21.89
CA LYS A 212 -10.37 49.82 22.07
C LYS A 212 -10.02 50.79 20.97
N THR A 213 -9.24 51.81 21.30
CA THR A 213 -8.67 52.74 20.32
C THR A 213 -7.65 52.05 19.44
N ASP A 214 -7.30 52.62 18.29
CA ASP A 214 -6.33 52.07 17.36
C ASP A 214 -4.97 51.81 18.02
N ALA A 215 -4.50 52.76 18.87
CA ALA A 215 -3.24 52.61 19.58
C ALA A 215 -3.29 51.49 20.63
N GLN A 216 -4.37 51.35 21.35
CA GLN A 216 -4.59 50.27 22.32
C GLN A 216 -4.68 48.90 21.61
N ALA A 217 -5.45 48.84 20.53
CA ALA A 217 -5.61 47.61 19.73
C ALA A 217 -4.28 47.17 19.09
N TYR A 218 -3.45 48.12 18.63
CA TYR A 218 -2.08 47.82 18.14
C TYR A 218 -1.22 47.25 19.26
N THR A 219 -1.13 47.91 20.43
CA THR A 219 -0.31 47.45 21.54
C THR A 219 -0.70 46.05 22.01
N GLU A 220 -2.01 45.80 22.13
CA GLU A 220 -2.52 44.49 22.51
C GLU A 220 -2.24 43.42 21.46
N ALA A 221 -2.31 43.74 20.18
CA ALA A 221 -2.01 42.84 19.13
C ALA A 221 -0.52 42.37 19.14
N ILE A 222 0.38 43.33 19.39
CA ILE A 222 1.81 43.05 19.58
C ILE A 222 2.05 42.17 20.82
N ASN A 223 1.46 42.53 21.96
CA ASN A 223 1.62 41.77 23.20
C ASN A 223 1.11 40.34 23.06
N LYS A 224 -0.08 40.15 22.48
CA LYS A 224 -0.68 38.83 22.25
C LYS A 224 0.11 38.03 21.23
N MET A 225 0.62 38.68 20.19
CA MET A 225 1.50 38.01 19.20
C MET A 225 2.78 37.48 19.88
N ASN A 226 3.44 38.27 20.69
CA ASN A 226 4.62 37.86 21.46
C ASN A 226 4.29 36.72 22.45
N ALA A 227 3.21 36.85 23.21
CA ALA A 227 2.84 35.83 24.20
C ALA A 227 2.41 34.51 23.58
N THR A 228 1.71 34.56 22.44
CA THR A 228 1.15 33.34 21.80
C THR A 228 2.17 32.64 20.90
N LEU A 229 2.91 33.39 20.09
CA LEU A 229 3.88 32.81 19.17
C LEU A 229 5.20 32.43 19.87
N GLY A 230 5.57 33.17 20.93
CA GLY A 230 6.72 32.86 21.80
C GLY A 230 8.08 32.83 21.12
N TYR A 231 8.10 32.77 19.80
CA TYR A 231 9.29 32.62 18.98
C TYR A 231 9.30 33.65 17.84
N ASN A 232 10.40 34.36 17.70
CA ASN A 232 10.57 35.39 16.67
C ASN A 232 11.57 34.91 15.61
N ALA A 233 11.10 34.79 14.37
CA ALA A 233 11.93 34.35 13.24
C ALA A 233 12.80 35.48 12.66
N TYR A 234 12.72 36.69 13.17
CA TYR A 234 13.42 37.87 12.65
C TYR A 234 14.44 38.43 13.61
N ASN A 235 15.36 39.24 13.08
CA ASN A 235 16.45 39.87 13.83
C ASN A 235 16.05 41.11 14.66
N VAL A 236 14.77 41.47 14.65
CA VAL A 236 14.20 42.58 15.40
C VAL A 236 13.17 42.10 16.41
N PRO A 237 12.95 42.78 17.55
CA PRO A 237 11.93 42.39 18.51
C PRO A 237 10.50 42.44 17.91
N PHE A 238 9.56 41.71 18.54
CA PHE A 238 8.17 41.66 18.05
C PHE A 238 7.51 43.04 17.89
N ASN A 239 7.79 43.98 18.81
CA ASN A 239 7.26 45.36 18.76
C ASN A 239 7.84 46.22 17.64
N GLN A 240 8.84 45.71 16.91
CA GLN A 240 9.44 46.36 15.74
C GLN A 240 9.15 45.61 14.44
N LEU A 241 8.45 44.47 14.49
CA LEU A 241 8.11 43.70 13.30
C LEU A 241 7.01 44.33 12.46
N ILE A 242 6.06 45.00 13.11
CA ILE A 242 4.91 45.64 12.45
C ILE A 242 4.91 47.12 12.83
N ASN A 243 4.86 47.97 11.84
CA ASN A 243 4.80 49.41 12.03
C ASN A 243 3.45 49.85 12.59
N PRO A 244 3.36 51.07 13.21
CA PRO A 244 2.09 51.57 13.70
C PRO A 244 0.96 51.69 12.68
N ASP A 245 1.31 51.87 11.42
CA ASP A 245 0.36 51.86 10.29
C ASP A 245 -0.16 50.46 9.94
N GLY A 246 0.39 49.40 10.53
CA GLY A 246 0.03 48.01 10.31
C GLY A 246 0.80 47.33 9.20
N SER A 247 1.76 48.00 8.57
CA SER A 247 2.65 47.39 7.57
C SER A 247 3.78 46.60 8.22
N PHE A 248 4.29 45.59 7.53
CA PHE A 248 5.43 44.82 7.98
C PHE A 248 6.74 45.62 7.82
N ASN A 249 7.61 45.59 8.83
CA ASN A 249 8.90 46.28 8.78
C ASN A 249 9.84 45.70 7.73
N GLN A 250 10.07 46.43 6.66
CA GLN A 250 10.94 46.00 5.56
C GLN A 250 12.42 45.84 5.93
N ASN A 251 12.85 46.41 7.06
CA ASN A 251 14.22 46.27 7.58
C ASN A 251 14.41 45.03 8.44
N ALA A 252 13.34 44.33 8.81
CA ALA A 252 13.40 43.08 9.53
C ALA A 252 13.92 41.95 8.62
N LYS A 253 15.05 41.36 9.01
CA LYS A 253 15.68 40.27 8.26
C LYS A 253 15.26 38.92 8.85
N LEU A 254 14.79 38.04 8.01
CA LEU A 254 14.43 36.68 8.38
C LEU A 254 15.67 35.89 8.76
N LEU A 255 15.68 35.27 9.94
CA LEU A 255 16.75 34.44 10.46
C LEU A 255 16.48 32.95 10.25
N TYR A 256 15.20 32.55 10.36
CA TYR A 256 14.79 31.15 10.32
C TYR A 256 13.53 30.99 9.49
N GLN A 257 13.55 30.04 8.59
CA GLN A 257 12.38 29.63 7.80
C GLN A 257 12.46 28.13 7.52
N ASP A 258 11.75 27.34 8.34
CA ASP A 258 11.70 25.91 8.18
C ASP A 258 10.41 25.50 7.49
N ASN A 259 10.53 24.79 6.38
CA ASN A 259 9.40 24.16 5.72
C ASN A 259 9.34 22.69 6.13
N TRP A 260 8.62 22.38 7.21
CA TRP A 260 8.47 21.03 7.75
C TRP A 260 7.87 20.05 6.75
N GLN A 261 7.00 20.52 5.85
CA GLN A 261 6.44 19.67 4.82
C GLN A 261 7.50 19.21 3.83
N LYS A 262 8.35 20.12 3.35
CA LYS A 262 9.48 19.76 2.46
C LYS A 262 10.53 18.90 3.16
N LEU A 263 10.69 19.05 4.46
CA LEU A 263 11.61 18.23 5.25
C LEU A 263 11.05 16.82 5.46
N LEU A 264 9.75 16.69 5.78
CA LEU A 264 9.12 15.43 6.13
C LEU A 264 8.65 14.62 4.92
N PHE A 265 8.18 15.29 3.87
CA PHE A 265 7.59 14.64 2.71
C PHE A 265 8.49 14.79 1.49
N ARG A 266 8.93 13.66 0.95
CA ARG A 266 9.72 13.61 -0.29
C ARG A 266 9.41 12.34 -1.07
N PRO A 267 9.46 12.40 -2.40
CA PRO A 267 9.30 11.19 -3.21
C PRO A 267 10.38 10.16 -2.86
N ASN A 268 9.97 8.89 -2.77
CA ASN A 268 10.87 7.78 -2.52
C ASN A 268 10.57 6.62 -3.45
N LEU A 269 11.58 5.80 -3.70
CA LEU A 269 11.48 4.63 -4.57
C LEU A 269 10.84 3.45 -3.84
N ARG A 270 9.98 2.74 -4.57
CA ARG A 270 9.50 1.40 -4.29
C ARG A 270 10.11 0.44 -5.31
N GLN A 271 10.65 -0.67 -4.83
CA GLN A 271 11.27 -1.70 -5.65
C GLN A 271 10.79 -3.07 -5.17
N GLU A 272 10.35 -3.88 -6.10
CA GLU A 272 9.90 -5.25 -5.85
C GLU A 272 10.51 -6.15 -6.92
N ALA A 273 11.06 -7.29 -6.50
CA ALA A 273 11.60 -8.32 -7.40
C ALA A 273 11.10 -9.67 -6.90
N ASN A 274 10.57 -10.47 -7.81
CA ASN A 274 10.07 -11.81 -7.53
C ASN A 274 10.63 -12.78 -8.55
N LEU A 275 11.17 -13.89 -8.08
CA LEU A 275 11.62 -15.01 -8.86
C LEU A 275 10.79 -16.22 -8.46
N SER A 276 10.14 -16.88 -9.39
CA SER A 276 9.41 -18.10 -9.11
C SER A 276 9.79 -19.23 -10.06
N PHE A 277 9.80 -20.42 -9.51
CA PHE A 277 10.05 -21.67 -10.19
C PHE A 277 8.82 -22.56 -10.06
N THR A 278 8.31 -23.03 -11.17
CA THR A 278 7.15 -23.93 -11.23
C THR A 278 7.55 -25.21 -11.98
N ALA A 279 7.27 -26.36 -11.39
CA ALA A 279 7.44 -27.65 -12.05
C ALA A 279 6.16 -28.48 -11.89
N ASN A 280 5.69 -29.05 -13.00
CA ASN A 280 4.56 -29.98 -13.01
C ASN A 280 4.85 -31.15 -13.93
N THR A 281 5.10 -32.27 -13.31
CA THR A 281 5.30 -33.56 -13.96
C THR A 281 4.21 -34.54 -13.47
N ASP A 282 4.21 -35.76 -14.01
CA ASP A 282 3.22 -36.76 -13.57
C ASP A 282 3.30 -37.12 -12.09
N LYS A 283 4.48 -36.96 -11.46
CA LYS A 283 4.69 -37.29 -10.04
C LYS A 283 4.94 -36.07 -9.15
N LEU A 284 5.44 -34.97 -9.68
CA LEU A 284 5.86 -33.80 -8.92
C LEU A 284 5.10 -32.56 -9.36
N LYS A 285 4.44 -31.88 -8.41
CA LYS A 285 3.99 -30.51 -8.56
C LYS A 285 4.73 -29.65 -7.55
N ALA A 286 5.46 -28.67 -8.05
CA ALA A 286 6.26 -27.79 -7.25
C ALA A 286 6.03 -26.34 -7.65
N TYR A 287 5.96 -25.48 -6.66
CA TYR A 287 6.05 -24.02 -6.80
C TYR A 287 6.99 -23.52 -5.72
N THR A 288 8.01 -22.79 -6.11
CA THR A 288 8.93 -22.13 -5.18
C THR A 288 9.13 -20.70 -5.63
N SER A 289 9.05 -19.74 -4.71
CA SER A 289 9.26 -18.33 -5.00
C SER A 289 10.22 -17.69 -4.00
N LEU A 290 10.98 -16.71 -4.49
CA LEU A 290 11.82 -15.81 -3.71
C LEU A 290 11.39 -14.38 -4.05
N GLY A 291 10.94 -13.63 -3.05
CA GLY A 291 10.47 -12.27 -3.20
C GLY A 291 11.28 -11.28 -2.36
N TYR A 292 11.60 -10.14 -2.95
CA TYR A 292 12.19 -8.99 -2.26
C TYR A 292 11.35 -7.75 -2.51
N LEU A 293 11.01 -7.04 -1.44
CA LEU A 293 10.31 -5.77 -1.47
C LEU A 293 11.07 -4.74 -0.62
N ASN A 294 11.33 -3.58 -1.19
CA ASN A 294 11.80 -2.39 -0.49
C ASN A 294 10.86 -1.24 -0.86
N ASP A 295 9.94 -0.95 0.03
CA ASP A 295 8.89 0.05 -0.13
C ASP A 295 9.14 1.20 0.85
N ARG A 296 9.70 2.31 0.34
CA ARG A 296 9.97 3.51 1.14
C ARG A 296 8.80 4.47 1.03
N SER A 297 8.29 4.91 2.16
CA SER A 297 7.24 5.92 2.21
C SER A 297 7.73 7.28 1.70
N TYR A 298 6.80 8.11 1.24
CA TYR A 298 7.06 9.53 1.03
C TYR A 298 7.27 10.30 2.35
N LEU A 299 6.89 9.73 3.50
CA LEU A 299 7.21 10.25 4.83
C LEU A 299 8.58 9.74 5.26
N ILE A 300 9.47 10.68 5.65
CA ILE A 300 10.81 10.36 6.11
C ILE A 300 10.80 9.41 7.31
N GLY A 301 11.71 8.45 7.33
CA GLY A 301 11.82 7.47 8.42
C GLY A 301 10.80 6.33 8.36
N SER A 302 9.85 6.36 7.42
CA SER A 302 8.83 5.31 7.25
C SER A 302 9.11 4.47 6.00
N GLY A 303 8.92 3.16 6.12
CA GLY A 303 9.10 2.22 5.01
C GLY A 303 8.95 0.78 5.45
N PHE A 304 8.90 -0.11 4.49
CA PHE A 304 8.74 -1.54 4.70
C PHE A 304 9.68 -2.34 3.81
N LYS A 305 10.36 -3.31 4.39
CA LYS A 305 11.19 -4.25 3.65
C LYS A 305 10.74 -5.66 3.95
N ARG A 306 10.69 -6.49 2.92
CA ARG A 306 10.33 -7.90 3.02
C ARG A 306 11.25 -8.73 2.16
N LEU A 307 11.77 -9.79 2.73
CA LEU A 307 12.35 -10.94 2.03
C LEU A 307 11.45 -12.13 2.31
N SER A 308 10.98 -12.79 1.28
CA SER A 308 10.05 -13.91 1.40
C SER A 308 10.53 -15.10 0.59
N LEU A 309 10.44 -16.27 1.18
CA LEU A 309 10.64 -17.56 0.53
C LEU A 309 9.39 -18.40 0.74
N ARG A 310 8.85 -18.94 -0.33
CA ARG A 310 7.70 -19.85 -0.30
C ARG A 310 8.00 -21.09 -1.09
N SER A 311 7.55 -22.24 -0.59
CA SER A 311 7.67 -23.51 -1.32
C SER A 311 6.41 -24.34 -1.09
N ASN A 312 5.75 -24.72 -2.18
CA ASN A 312 4.61 -25.63 -2.20
C ASN A 312 5.01 -26.84 -3.03
N LEU A 313 5.12 -28.00 -2.40
CA LEU A 313 5.54 -29.26 -3.04
C LEU A 313 4.47 -30.31 -2.85
N GLU A 314 4.08 -31.00 -3.90
CA GLU A 314 3.21 -32.18 -3.88
C GLU A 314 3.90 -33.28 -4.68
N TYR A 315 4.20 -34.40 -4.04
CA TYR A 315 4.80 -35.56 -4.68
C TYR A 315 3.87 -36.77 -4.60
N ALA A 316 3.49 -37.31 -5.75
CA ALA A 316 2.70 -38.52 -5.86
C ALA A 316 3.64 -39.75 -5.94
N LEU A 317 3.73 -40.51 -4.86
CA LEU A 317 4.48 -41.75 -4.82
C LEU A 317 3.84 -42.77 -5.75
N ASN A 318 2.52 -42.88 -5.68
CA ASN A 318 1.66 -43.69 -6.54
C ASN A 318 0.26 -43.06 -6.62
N GLU A 319 -0.71 -43.70 -7.27
CA GLU A 319 -2.06 -43.19 -7.43
C GLU A 319 -2.81 -43.01 -6.10
N LYS A 320 -2.43 -43.73 -5.04
CA LYS A 320 -3.10 -43.73 -3.73
C LYS A 320 -2.39 -42.89 -2.67
N LEU A 321 -1.07 -42.63 -2.84
CA LEU A 321 -0.27 -41.96 -1.81
C LEU A 321 0.41 -40.71 -2.37
N LYS A 322 0.10 -39.57 -1.76
CA LYS A 322 0.67 -38.27 -2.08
C LYS A 322 1.23 -37.62 -0.81
N PHE A 323 2.37 -37.00 -0.93
CA PHE A 323 3.00 -36.19 0.10
C PHE A 323 2.94 -34.72 -0.31
N GLY A 324 2.56 -33.84 0.61
CA GLY A 324 2.52 -32.40 0.38
C GLY A 324 3.23 -31.66 1.51
N VAL A 325 3.93 -30.58 1.16
CA VAL A 325 4.56 -29.61 2.06
C VAL A 325 4.26 -28.22 1.54
N ASN A 326 3.77 -27.35 2.43
CA ASN A 326 3.49 -25.94 2.15
C ASN A 326 4.24 -25.06 3.13
#